data_711dd5f5ae49af874576668618f5455a
#
_entry.id   711dd5f5ae49af874576668618f5455a
#
_cell.length_a   1.000
_cell.length_b   1.000
_cell.length_c   1.000
_cell.angle_alpha   90.00
_cell.angle_beta   90.00
_cell.angle_gamma   90.00
#
_symmetry.space_group_name_H-M   'P 1'
#
loop_
_entity.id
_entity.type
_entity.pdbx_description
1 polymer ?
#
loop_
_entity_poly.entity_id
_entity_poly.type
_entity_poly.pdbx_seq_one_letter_code
_entity_poly.pdbx_strand_id
1 'polypeptide(L)' 'MKDLVKTFPKYKMNLRQIGPYIWSYASPVALVDNDVLIIQRGFKKYSPTTSKHINYVAEYLNLYKIYLDDKK' A
#
# COMPACT_ATOMS: atom_id res chain seq x y z
N MET A 1 4.05 -6.34 -22.12
CA MET A 1 2.82 -6.11 -21.48
C MET A 1 2.87 -5.10 -20.38
N LYS A 2 1.87 -4.35 -20.27
CA LYS A 2 1.89 -3.32 -19.31
C LYS A 2 1.22 -3.69 -18.04
N ASP A 3 1.72 -3.21 -16.94
CA ASP A 3 1.05 -3.40 -15.68
C ASP A 3 -0.20 -2.58 -15.66
N LEU A 4 -1.24 -3.12 -15.09
CA LEU A 4 -2.47 -2.38 -14.93
C LEU A 4 -2.35 -1.48 -13.74
N VAL A 5 -2.65 -0.23 -13.95
CA VAL A 5 -2.64 0.75 -12.88
C VAL A 5 -4.08 0.99 -12.46
N LYS A 6 -4.37 0.79 -11.20
CA LYS A 6 -5.69 1.02 -10.66
C LYS A 6 -5.65 2.16 -9.69
N THR A 7 -6.67 2.98 -9.73
CA THR A 7 -6.81 4.04 -8.75
C THR A 7 -7.97 3.71 -7.84
N PHE A 8 -8.04 4.44 -6.75
CA PHE A 8 -9.10 4.23 -5.78
C PHE A 8 -10.02 5.44 -5.79
N PRO A 9 -11.23 5.31 -5.26
CA PRO A 9 -12.14 6.46 -5.23
C PRO A 9 -11.62 7.62 -4.40
N LYS A 10 -10.68 7.35 -3.50
CA LYS A 10 -10.14 8.36 -2.63
C LYS A 10 -8.63 8.42 -2.83
N TYR A 11 -8.05 9.58 -2.63
CA TYR A 11 -6.60 9.78 -2.78
C TYR A 11 -6.11 9.47 -4.19
N LYS A 12 -6.90 9.82 -5.18
CA LYS A 12 -6.63 9.41 -6.56
C LYS A 12 -5.30 9.84 -7.10
N MET A 13 -4.80 10.97 -6.66
CA MET A 13 -3.58 11.51 -7.21
C MET A 13 -2.34 10.85 -6.64
N ASN A 14 -2.44 10.38 -5.42
CA ASN A 14 -1.25 9.92 -4.72
C ASN A 14 -1.28 8.46 -4.34
N LEU A 15 -2.39 7.80 -4.55
CA LEU A 15 -2.55 6.41 -4.14
C LEU A 15 -3.01 5.59 -5.34
N ARG A 16 -2.28 4.52 -5.62
CA ARG A 16 -2.67 3.65 -6.72
C ARG A 16 -2.12 2.26 -6.51
N GLN A 17 -2.63 1.34 -7.28
CA GLN A 17 -2.17 -0.03 -7.26
C GLN A 17 -1.62 -0.39 -8.62
N ILE A 18 -0.41 -0.89 -8.66
CA ILE A 18 0.22 -1.32 -9.90
C ILE A 18 0.56 -2.80 -9.71
N GLY A 19 -0.15 -3.67 -10.42
CA GLY A 19 -0.01 -5.10 -10.18
C GLY A 19 -0.39 -5.39 -8.75
N PRO A 20 0.41 -6.14 -8.00
CA PRO A 20 0.11 -6.42 -6.60
C PRO A 20 0.59 -5.35 -5.63
N TYR A 21 1.26 -4.31 -6.14
CA TYR A 21 1.91 -3.32 -5.28
C TYR A 21 1.03 -2.10 -5.07
N ILE A 22 1.01 -1.62 -3.84
CA ILE A 22 0.32 -0.38 -3.50
C ILE A 22 1.35 0.72 -3.45
N TRP A 23 1.10 1.77 -4.20
CA TRP A 23 2.00 2.90 -4.29
C TRP A 23 1.40 4.12 -3.60
N SER A 24 2.19 4.75 -2.78
CA SER A 24 1.82 6.01 -2.17
C SER A 24 2.85 7.03 -2.63
N TYR A 25 2.38 8.04 -3.33
CA TYR A 25 3.26 9.01 -3.99
C TYR A 25 4.12 8.26 -5.00
N ALA A 26 5.42 8.31 -4.88
CA ALA A 26 6.30 7.72 -5.86
C ALA A 26 6.96 6.43 -5.39
N SER A 27 6.43 5.82 -4.34
CA SER A 27 7.07 4.64 -3.76
C SER A 27 6.09 3.53 -3.49
N PRO A 28 6.48 2.29 -3.74
CA PRO A 28 5.65 1.17 -3.33
C PRO A 28 5.77 1.00 -1.81
N VAL A 29 4.65 0.89 -1.14
CA VAL A 29 4.65 0.80 0.32
C VAL A 29 4.05 -0.48 0.83
N ALA A 30 3.34 -1.21 -0.01
CA ALA A 30 2.68 -2.44 0.43
C ALA A 30 2.46 -3.37 -0.74
N LEU A 31 2.19 -4.62 -0.41
CA LEU A 31 1.96 -5.66 -1.41
C LEU A 31 0.67 -6.39 -1.05
N VAL A 32 -0.19 -6.58 -2.01
CA VAL A 32 -1.41 -7.35 -1.81
C VAL A 32 -1.13 -8.80 -2.12
N ASP A 33 -1.41 -9.67 -1.18
CA ASP A 33 -1.19 -11.10 -1.34
C ASP A 33 -2.39 -11.83 -0.76
N ASN A 34 -3.28 -12.28 -1.62
CA ASN A 34 -4.52 -12.94 -1.21
C ASN A 34 -5.33 -12.02 -0.32
N ASP A 35 -5.55 -12.39 0.93
CA ASP A 35 -6.34 -11.60 1.84
C ASP A 35 -5.53 -10.68 2.72
N VAL A 36 -4.27 -10.49 2.39
CA VAL A 36 -3.34 -9.80 3.27
C VAL A 36 -2.71 -8.62 2.57
N LEU A 37 -2.52 -7.55 3.30
CA LEU A 37 -1.77 -6.41 2.82
C LEU A 37 -0.47 -6.38 3.59
N ILE A 38 0.62 -6.68 2.91
CA ILE A 38 1.94 -6.75 3.52
C ILE A 38 2.61 -5.41 3.38
N ILE A 39 2.87 -4.77 4.51
CA ILE A 39 3.36 -3.40 4.54
C ILE A 39 4.82 -3.41 4.93
N GLN A 40 5.64 -2.83 4.07
CA GLN A 40 7.07 -2.75 4.34
C GLN A 40 7.35 -1.52 5.15
N ARG A 41 7.98 -1.67 6.27
CA ARG A 41 8.29 -0.54 7.11
C ARG A 41 9.75 -0.18 7.11
N GLY A 42 10.56 -1.05 6.72
CA GLY A 42 11.96 -0.83 6.48
C GLY A 42 12.62 0.23 7.31
N PHE A 43 13.23 1.15 6.64
CA PHE A 43 14.13 2.08 7.27
C PHE A 43 13.47 3.27 7.90
N LYS A 44 12.31 3.61 7.46
CA LYS A 44 11.72 4.84 7.90
C LYS A 44 10.31 4.64 8.31
N LYS A 45 9.84 5.49 9.16
CA LYS A 45 8.44 5.51 9.44
C LYS A 45 7.73 6.18 8.31
N TYR A 46 6.56 5.70 7.99
CA TYR A 46 5.77 6.35 6.98
C TYR A 46 5.15 7.61 7.55
N SER A 47 4.93 8.56 6.69
CA SER A 47 4.26 9.79 7.08
C SER A 47 2.82 9.48 7.47
N PRO A 48 2.17 10.40 8.19
CA PRO A 48 0.76 10.18 8.51
C PRO A 48 -0.11 10.01 7.27
N THR A 49 0.23 10.69 6.18
CA THR A 49 -0.54 10.56 4.95
C THR A 49 -0.39 9.18 4.37
N THR A 50 0.81 8.65 4.33
CA THR A 50 1.03 7.30 3.82
C THR A 50 0.32 6.28 4.69
N SER A 51 0.34 6.47 6.00
CA SER A 51 -0.38 5.57 6.90
C SER A 51 -1.87 5.59 6.62
N LYS A 52 -2.43 6.74 6.34
CA LYS A 52 -3.84 6.83 5.97
C LYS A 52 -4.13 6.08 4.69
N HIS A 53 -3.21 6.17 3.72
CA HIS A 53 -3.37 5.45 2.47
C HIS A 53 -3.40 3.94 2.71
N ILE A 54 -2.49 3.47 3.53
CA ILE A 54 -2.41 2.04 3.82
C ILE A 54 -3.67 1.56 4.52
N ASN A 55 -4.13 2.30 5.52
CA ASN A 55 -5.35 1.92 6.22
C ASN A 55 -6.55 1.93 5.29
N TYR A 56 -6.62 2.93 4.44
CA TYR A 56 -7.73 3.01 3.51
C TYR A 56 -7.75 1.82 2.55
N VAL A 57 -6.59 1.44 2.02
CA VAL A 57 -6.52 0.32 1.09
C VAL A 57 -6.92 -0.98 1.79
N ALA A 58 -6.44 -1.17 3.02
CA ALA A 58 -6.78 -2.38 3.75
C ALA A 58 -8.28 -2.50 3.96
N GLU A 59 -8.93 -1.39 4.25
CA GLU A 59 -10.37 -1.40 4.42
C GLU A 59 -11.11 -1.57 3.10
N TYR A 60 -10.66 -0.85 2.09
CA TYR A 60 -11.33 -0.87 0.80
C TYR A 60 -11.30 -2.24 0.17
N LEU A 61 -10.18 -2.92 0.27
CA LEU A 61 -10.00 -4.25 -0.29
C LEU A 61 -10.28 -5.36 0.71
N ASN A 62 -10.62 -4.99 1.93
CA ASN A 62 -10.93 -5.94 2.99
C ASN A 62 -9.77 -6.90 3.25
N LEU A 63 -8.61 -6.33 3.52
CA LEU A 63 -7.40 -7.08 3.72
C LEU A 63 -6.92 -6.98 5.15
N TYR A 64 -6.25 -8.03 5.62
CA TYR A 64 -5.58 -7.98 6.91
C TYR A 64 -4.24 -7.29 6.73
N LYS A 65 -3.88 -6.42 7.65
CA LYS A 65 -2.62 -5.71 7.57
C LYS A 65 -1.54 -6.48 8.30
N ILE A 66 -0.42 -6.71 7.63
CA ILE A 66 0.74 -7.32 8.23
C ILE A 66 1.91 -6.40 7.98
N TYR A 67 2.59 -5.99 9.03
CA TYR A 67 3.72 -5.11 8.91
C TYR A 67 5.01 -5.91 9.00
N LEU A 68 5.83 -5.81 7.97
CA LEU A 68 7.14 -6.43 7.99
C LEU A 68 8.09 -5.45 8.62
N ASP A 69 8.60 -5.84 9.75
CA ASP A 69 9.51 -4.99 10.47
C ASP A 69 10.90 -5.47 10.25
N ASP A 70 11.71 -4.64 9.75
CA ASP A 70 12.99 -5.01 9.31
C ASP A 70 14.05 -4.91 10.35
N LYS A 71 13.84 -5.03 11.57
CA LYS A 71 14.79 -4.83 12.52
C LYS A 71 15.57 -5.95 12.92
N LYS A 72 16.20 -5.94 13.15
CA LYS A 72 16.88 -6.85 13.46
C LYS A 72 17.51 -6.85 13.71
#